data_d035f709a5402383cece3e3d553e3af8
#
_entry.id   d035f709a5402383cece3e3d553e3af8
#
_cell.length_a   1.000
_cell.length_b   1.000
_cell.length_c   1.000
_cell.angle_alpha   90.00
_cell.angle_beta   90.00
_cell.angle_gamma   90.00
#
_symmetry.space_group_name_H-M   'P 1'
#
loop_
_entity.id
_entity.type
_entity.pdbx_description
1 polymer ?
#
loop_
_entity_poly.entity_id
_entity_poly.type
_entity_poly.pdbx_seq_one_letter_code
_entity_poly.pdbx_strand_id
1 'polypeptide(L)'
;QFFHLSEFFPILETGSPEGGVKPDRIKRALSRLNAVASEAIYIGDAPTDVDACRSVPIRILSAGWAAEADINGLREKKPDFLLTRFEDLERFFREHHENEGL
;
A
#
# COMPACT_ATOMS: atom_id res chain seq x y z
N GLN A 1 1.40 2.50 5.90
CA GLN A 1 2.02 1.19 6.13
C GLN A 1 2.65 0.65 4.86
N PHE A 2 3.88 0.19 4.99
CA PHE A 2 4.62 -0.41 3.87
C PHE A 2 4.94 -1.86 4.17
N PHE A 3 4.93 -2.67 3.13
CA PHE A 3 5.31 -4.07 3.24
C PHE A 3 6.36 -4.37 2.18
N HIS A 4 7.41 -5.04 2.59
CA HIS A 4 8.39 -5.60 1.69
C HIS A 4 7.92 -7.00 1.32
N LEU A 5 7.58 -7.22 0.06
CA LEU A 5 6.89 -8.44 -0.36
C LEU A 5 7.67 -9.71 -0.09
N SER A 6 9.01 -9.67 -0.17
CA SER A 6 9.82 -10.86 0.06
C SER A 6 10.10 -11.14 1.54
N GLU A 7 9.94 -10.17 2.44
CA GLU A 7 10.29 -10.32 3.85
C GLU A 7 9.15 -10.02 4.81
N PHE A 8 8.05 -9.49 4.35
CA PHE A 8 6.89 -9.16 5.19
C PHE A 8 7.18 -8.24 6.35
N PHE A 9 8.02 -7.23 6.14
CA PHE A 9 8.23 -6.22 7.17
C PHE A 9 7.22 -5.10 7.02
N PRO A 10 6.26 -5.00 7.94
CA PRO A 10 5.36 -3.86 7.92
C PRO A 10 6.06 -2.64 8.48
N ILE A 11 5.99 -1.54 7.75
CA ILE A 11 6.48 -0.26 8.24
C ILE A 11 5.29 0.67 8.40
N LEU A 12 5.13 1.20 9.60
CA LEU A 12 4.11 2.18 9.87
C LEU A 12 4.66 3.57 9.59
N GLU A 13 4.15 4.17 8.55
CA GLU A 13 4.37 5.59 8.31
C GLU A 13 3.07 6.30 8.59
N THR A 14 3.08 7.22 9.55
CA THR A 14 1.92 8.03 9.81
C THR A 14 1.83 9.09 8.73
N GLY A 15 0.74 9.08 8.00
CA GLY A 15 0.48 10.11 7.02
C GLY A 15 0.22 11.45 7.68
N SER A 16 0.12 12.48 6.85
CA SER A 16 -0.30 13.78 7.32
C SER A 16 -1.72 13.70 7.86
N PRO A 17 -2.06 14.40 8.96
CA PRO A 17 -3.44 14.43 9.44
C PRO A 17 -4.42 15.03 8.43
N GLU A 18 -3.93 15.66 7.40
CA GLU A 18 -4.75 16.31 6.38
C GLU A 18 -5.04 15.46 5.17
N GLY A 19 -4.65 14.19 5.18
CA GLY A 19 -4.92 13.32 4.05
C GLY A 19 -3.81 12.33 3.83
N GLY A 20 -3.79 11.70 2.68
CA GLY A 20 -2.92 10.59 2.39
C GLY A 20 -1.42 10.88 2.41
N VAL A 21 -0.65 9.85 2.17
CA VAL A 21 0.80 9.91 2.17
C VAL A 21 1.31 10.75 1.00
N LYS A 22 2.47 11.35 1.17
CA LYS A 22 3.14 12.09 0.10
C LYS A 22 4.24 11.25 -0.53
N PRO A 23 4.50 11.43 -1.84
CA PRO A 23 5.52 10.62 -2.54
C PRO A 23 6.88 10.64 -1.86
N ASP A 24 7.30 11.77 -1.32
CA ASP A 24 8.59 11.88 -0.66
C ASP A 24 8.71 10.97 0.56
N ARG A 25 7.62 10.79 1.30
CA ARG A 25 7.62 9.88 2.44
C ARG A 25 7.73 8.43 2.01
N ILE A 26 7.07 8.08 0.91
CA ILE A 26 7.18 6.74 0.35
C ILE A 26 8.62 6.45 -0.05
N LYS A 27 9.25 7.38 -0.74
CA LYS A 27 10.64 7.22 -1.18
C LYS A 27 11.58 7.09 0.01
N ARG A 28 11.35 7.88 1.06
CA ARG A 28 12.17 7.83 2.28
C ARG A 28 12.02 6.49 2.98
N ALA A 29 10.80 5.97 3.06
CA ALA A 29 10.56 4.68 3.69
C ALA A 29 11.25 3.55 2.93
N LEU A 30 11.18 3.58 1.59
CA LEU A 30 11.88 2.60 0.76
C LEU A 30 13.38 2.65 0.99
N SER A 31 13.94 3.85 1.10
CA SER A 31 15.35 4.04 1.36
C SER A 31 15.76 3.44 2.72
N ARG A 32 14.97 3.67 3.74
CA ARG A 32 15.22 3.11 5.08
C ARG A 32 15.20 1.59 5.09
N LEU A 33 14.32 1.00 4.26
CA LEU A 33 14.21 -0.44 4.13
C LEU A 33 15.29 -1.04 3.24
N ASN A 34 16.04 -0.19 2.55
CA ASN A 34 16.94 -0.64 1.51
C ASN A 34 16.19 -1.47 0.47
N ALA A 35 14.99 -1.03 0.12
CA ALA A 35 14.11 -1.71 -0.81
C ALA A 35 13.87 -0.85 -2.04
N VAL A 36 13.59 -1.50 -3.16
CA VAL A 36 13.19 -0.81 -4.37
C VAL A 36 11.66 -0.86 -4.52
N ALA A 37 11.10 0.09 -5.25
CA ALA A 37 9.64 0.19 -5.37
C ALA A 37 8.99 -1.08 -5.91
N SER A 38 9.65 -1.80 -6.81
CA SER A 38 9.11 -3.03 -7.39
C SER A 38 9.02 -4.18 -6.38
N GLU A 39 9.71 -4.09 -5.25
CA GLU A 39 9.71 -5.13 -4.22
C GLU A 39 8.78 -4.80 -3.05
N ALA A 40 8.06 -3.71 -3.13
CA ALA A 40 7.26 -3.23 -2.01
C ALA A 40 5.82 -2.95 -2.44
N ILE A 41 4.95 -2.89 -1.44
CA ILE A 41 3.58 -2.48 -1.65
C ILE A 41 3.19 -1.53 -0.52
N TYR A 42 2.46 -0.48 -0.87
CA TYR A 42 1.92 0.44 0.12
C TYR A 42 0.46 0.09 0.40
N ILE A 43 0.07 0.13 1.66
CA ILE A 43 -1.32 -0.07 2.06
C ILE A 43 -1.86 1.24 2.61
N GLY A 44 -2.87 1.77 1.97
CA GLY A 44 -3.47 3.03 2.38
C GLY A 44 -4.97 3.03 2.14
N ASP A 45 -5.68 3.92 2.85
CA ASP A 45 -7.14 3.97 2.79
C ASP A 45 -7.69 5.21 2.07
N ALA A 46 -6.84 6.13 1.68
CA ALA A 46 -7.27 7.37 1.03
C ALA A 46 -7.09 7.29 -0.49
N PRO A 47 -8.04 7.85 -1.27
CA PRO A 47 -7.85 7.90 -2.73
C PRO A 47 -6.57 8.62 -3.15
N THR A 48 -6.16 9.65 -2.40
CA THR A 48 -4.92 10.37 -2.69
C THR A 48 -3.67 9.53 -2.53
N ASP A 49 -3.73 8.45 -1.73
CA ASP A 49 -2.62 7.51 -1.60
C ASP A 49 -2.30 6.84 -2.94
N VAL A 50 -3.34 6.59 -3.75
CA VAL A 50 -3.15 6.00 -5.07
C VAL A 50 -2.32 6.91 -5.96
N ASP A 51 -2.64 8.21 -5.94
CA ASP A 51 -1.90 9.18 -6.74
C ASP A 51 -0.44 9.27 -6.30
N ALA A 52 -0.20 9.28 -4.98
CA ALA A 52 1.14 9.33 -4.44
C ALA A 52 1.96 8.10 -4.84
N CYS A 53 1.35 6.93 -4.77
CA CYS A 53 2.03 5.69 -5.13
C CYS A 53 2.38 5.63 -6.61
N ARG A 54 1.54 6.19 -7.46
CA ARG A 54 1.83 6.25 -8.90
C ARG A 54 2.99 7.16 -9.22
N SER A 55 3.19 8.19 -8.42
CA SER A 55 4.31 9.13 -8.61
C SER A 55 5.65 8.50 -8.26
N VAL A 56 5.69 7.52 -7.39
CA VAL A 56 6.95 6.90 -6.93
C VAL A 56 7.65 6.07 -8.01
N PRO A 57 7.14 5.09 -8.76
CA PRO A 57 5.93 4.30 -8.67
C PRO A 57 6.07 3.08 -7.76
N ILE A 58 5.09 2.85 -6.93
CA ILE A 58 5.02 1.69 -6.05
C ILE A 58 3.60 1.12 -6.14
N ARG A 59 3.46 -0.17 -6.01
CA ARG A 59 2.14 -0.80 -6.03
C ARG A 59 1.35 -0.39 -4.78
N ILE A 60 0.04 -0.24 -4.94
CA ILE A 60 -0.83 0.12 -3.84
C ILE A 60 -1.95 -0.88 -3.66
N LEU A 61 -2.17 -1.27 -2.40
CA LEU A 61 -3.35 -2.00 -1.98
C LEU A 61 -4.21 -1.02 -1.20
N SER A 62 -5.40 -0.74 -1.73
CA SER A 62 -6.32 0.17 -1.05
C SER A 62 -7.14 -0.57 -0.01
N ALA A 63 -7.13 -0.03 1.20
CA ALA A 63 -7.76 -0.62 2.37
C ALA A 63 -9.22 -0.20 2.45
N GLY A 64 -10.07 -0.83 1.65
CA GLY A 64 -11.49 -0.52 1.63
C GLY A 64 -12.24 -0.95 2.88
N TRP A 65 -11.58 -1.71 3.77
CA TRP A 65 -12.17 -2.10 5.05
C TRP A 65 -12.08 -1.02 6.11
N ALA A 66 -11.29 0.03 5.88
CA ALA A 66 -11.13 1.09 6.87
C ALA A 66 -12.47 1.79 7.13
N ALA A 67 -12.67 2.22 8.38
CA ALA A 67 -13.95 2.73 8.82
C ALA A 67 -14.47 3.92 8.01
N GLU A 68 -13.57 4.75 7.52
CA GLU A 68 -13.96 5.94 6.76
C GLU A 68 -13.55 5.86 5.29
N ALA A 69 -13.29 4.65 4.80
CA ALA A 69 -12.86 4.48 3.42
C ALA A 69 -13.97 4.86 2.43
N ASP A 70 -13.60 5.65 1.44
CA ASP A 70 -14.47 5.99 0.33
C ASP A 70 -14.25 4.96 -0.78
N ILE A 71 -15.03 3.88 -0.74
CA ILE A 71 -14.85 2.77 -1.67
C ILE A 71 -15.04 3.21 -3.12
N ASN A 72 -16.01 4.06 -3.39
CA ASN A 72 -16.23 4.55 -4.74
C ASN A 72 -15.07 5.41 -5.23
N GLY A 73 -14.57 6.30 -4.36
CA GLY A 73 -13.40 7.10 -4.69
C GLY A 73 -12.16 6.26 -4.92
N LEU A 74 -11.98 5.21 -4.11
CA LEU A 74 -10.86 4.28 -4.30
C LEU A 74 -10.96 3.55 -5.63
N ARG A 75 -12.16 3.08 -5.99
CA ARG A 75 -12.37 2.40 -7.27
C ARG A 75 -12.10 3.31 -8.46
N GLU A 76 -12.48 4.57 -8.35
CA GLU A 76 -12.24 5.54 -9.42
C GLU A 76 -10.76 5.76 -9.67
N LYS A 77 -9.93 5.69 -8.64
CA LYS A 77 -8.49 5.84 -8.77
C LYS A 77 -7.80 4.60 -9.34
N LYS A 78 -8.49 3.49 -9.40
CA LYS A 78 -7.98 2.23 -9.96
C LYS A 78 -6.67 1.79 -9.31
N PRO A 79 -6.68 1.52 -8.00
CA PRO A 79 -5.48 1.01 -7.34
C PRO A 79 -5.11 -0.35 -7.90
N ASP A 80 -3.87 -0.78 -7.65
CA ASP A 80 -3.44 -2.11 -8.08
C ASP A 80 -4.28 -3.20 -7.43
N PHE A 81 -4.62 -3.02 -6.16
CA PHE A 81 -5.48 -3.94 -5.41
C PHE A 81 -6.44 -3.14 -4.53
N LEU A 82 -7.65 -3.64 -4.39
CA LEU A 82 -8.65 -3.06 -3.50
C LEU A 82 -9.28 -4.20 -2.71
N LEU A 83 -9.07 -4.22 -1.40
CA LEU A 83 -9.71 -5.19 -0.53
C LEU A 83 -10.74 -4.47 0.34
N THR A 84 -11.95 -5.02 0.40
CA THR A 84 -13.03 -4.44 1.20
C THR A 84 -13.24 -5.16 2.52
N ARG A 85 -12.49 -6.23 2.76
CA ARG A 85 -12.55 -6.99 4.00
C ARG A 85 -11.15 -7.20 4.54
N PHE A 86 -10.95 -6.88 5.81
CA PHE A 86 -9.65 -7.06 6.45
C PHE A 86 -9.19 -8.52 6.40
N GLU A 87 -10.14 -9.43 6.51
CA GLU A 87 -9.83 -10.88 6.52
C GLU A 87 -9.15 -11.34 5.24
N ASP A 88 -9.32 -10.62 4.15
CA ASP A 88 -8.71 -10.98 2.87
C ASP A 88 -7.24 -10.60 2.79
N LEU A 89 -6.77 -9.74 3.71
CA LEU A 89 -5.39 -9.26 3.69
C LEU A 89 -4.39 -10.38 3.91
N GLU A 90 -4.65 -11.28 4.85
CA GLU A 90 -3.76 -12.40 5.11
C GLU A 90 -3.64 -13.30 3.90
N ARG A 91 -4.77 -13.60 3.25
CA ARG A 91 -4.75 -14.40 2.03
C ARG A 91 -3.95 -13.72 0.93
N PHE A 92 -4.13 -12.40 0.78
CA PHE A 92 -3.41 -11.63 -0.21
C PHE A 92 -1.89 -11.78 -0.04
N PHE A 93 -1.39 -11.59 1.18
CA PHE A 93 0.04 -11.71 1.42
C PHE A 93 0.54 -13.13 1.25
N ARG A 94 -0.25 -14.11 1.66
CA ARG A 94 0.13 -15.52 1.50
C ARG A 94 0.30 -15.86 0.03
N GLU A 95 -0.64 -15.47 -0.80
CA GLU A 95 -0.58 -15.74 -2.24
C GLU A 95 0.59 -15.05 -2.91
N HIS A 96 0.84 -13.80 -2.58
CA HIS A 96 1.93 -13.05 -3.20
C HIS A 96 3.29 -13.48 -2.68
N HIS A 97 3.38 -13.83 -1.42
CA HIS A 97 4.63 -14.33 -0.86
C HIS A 97 5.01 -15.67 -1.50
N GLU A 98 4.07 -16.57 -1.65
CA GLU A 98 4.32 -17.87 -2.27
C GLU A 98 4.81 -17.70 -3.70
N ASN A 99 4.23 -16.76 -4.43
CA ASN A 99 4.65 -16.49 -5.81
C ASN A 99 6.07 -15.95 -5.89
N GLU A 100 6.50 -15.19 -4.90
CA GLU A 100 7.85 -14.62 -4.86
C GLU A 100 8.87 -15.56 -4.23
N GLY A 101 8.42 -16.42 -3.33
CA GLY A 101 9.28 -17.36 -2.62
C GLY A 101 9.73 -18.54 -3.45
N LEU A 102 9.07 -18.74 -4.56
CA LEU A 102 9.41 -19.82 -5.47
C LEU A 102 10.42 -19.40 -6.51
#